data_c22e5c0fe8f4c0c688e3113a5228ebe2
#
_entry.id   c22e5c0fe8f4c0c688e3113a5228ebe2
#
_cell.length_a   1.000
_cell.length_b   1.000
_cell.length_c   1.000
_cell.angle_alpha   90.00
_cell.angle_beta   90.00
_cell.angle_gamma   90.00
#
_symmetry.space_group_name_H-M   'P 1'
#
loop_
_entity.id
_entity.type
_entity.pdbx_description
1 polymer ?
#
loop_
_entity_poly.entity_id
_entity_poly.type
_entity_poly.pdbx_seq_one_letter_code
_entity_poly.pdbx_strand_id
1 'polypeptide(L)'
;MSSGSLGQGISAAVGMAISAKMSNDSYRVYTLLGDGEIQEGQVWEAAMMAGHRKLDNLVVIVDNNGLQIDGDIEQVCSPYPIDKKFEAFNFHVINVAD
;
A
#
# COMPACT_ATOMS: atom_id res chain seq x y z
N MET A 1 12.77 0.45 6.12
CA MET A 1 13.02 -0.98 5.85
C MET A 1 13.06 -1.22 4.36
N SER A 2 14.04 -1.97 3.92
CA SER A 2 14.18 -2.36 2.52
C SER A 2 13.89 -3.86 2.38
N SER A 3 13.09 -4.23 1.39
CA SER A 3 12.70 -5.62 1.22
C SER A 3 12.64 -5.97 -0.26
N GLY A 4 13.17 -7.13 -0.62
CA GLY A 4 13.05 -7.66 -1.96
C GLY A 4 11.80 -8.52 -2.17
N SER A 5 11.01 -8.75 -1.13
CA SER A 5 9.81 -9.58 -1.20
C SER A 5 8.58 -8.72 -1.43
N LEU A 6 7.89 -8.95 -2.53
CA LEU A 6 6.70 -8.20 -2.89
C LEU A 6 5.61 -8.37 -1.83
N GLY A 7 4.99 -7.26 -1.45
CA GLY A 7 3.87 -7.26 -0.51
C GLY A 7 4.25 -7.25 0.96
N GLN A 8 5.49 -7.59 1.30
CA GLN A 8 5.89 -7.64 2.71
C GLN A 8 6.16 -6.27 3.31
N GLY A 9 6.57 -5.30 2.49
CA GLY A 9 6.88 -3.95 2.96
C GLY A 9 5.69 -3.26 3.59
N ILE A 10 4.51 -3.37 2.98
CA ILE A 10 3.31 -2.73 3.51
C ILE A 10 2.87 -3.40 4.82
N SER A 11 3.02 -4.72 4.94
CA SER A 11 2.68 -5.42 6.18
C SER A 11 3.56 -4.95 7.33
N ALA A 12 4.85 -4.77 7.08
CA ALA A 12 5.77 -4.22 8.09
C ALA A 12 5.40 -2.77 8.44
N ALA A 13 5.05 -1.96 7.45
CA ALA A 13 4.65 -0.58 7.67
C ALA A 13 3.38 -0.48 8.52
N VAL A 14 2.40 -1.35 8.27
CA VAL A 14 1.17 -1.41 9.09
C VAL A 14 1.52 -1.75 10.54
N GLY A 15 2.39 -2.74 10.76
CA GLY A 15 2.83 -3.09 12.10
C GLY A 15 3.52 -1.93 12.81
N MET A 16 4.38 -1.20 12.12
CA MET A 16 5.06 -0.03 12.67
C MET A 16 4.08 1.08 13.02
N ALA A 17 3.08 1.31 12.17
CA ALA A 17 2.07 2.34 12.41
C ALA A 17 1.21 1.99 13.62
N ILE A 18 0.84 0.72 13.79
CA ILE A 18 0.10 0.25 14.96
C ILE A 18 0.93 0.46 16.22
N SER A 19 2.21 0.08 16.17
CA SER A 19 3.12 0.23 17.30
C SER A 19 3.25 1.69 17.71
N ALA A 20 3.37 2.60 16.76
CA ALA A 20 3.46 4.03 17.04
C ALA A 20 2.22 4.54 17.76
N LYS A 21 1.03 4.11 17.34
CA LYS A 21 -0.21 4.52 17.97
C LYS A 21 -0.34 3.96 19.38
N MET A 22 0.06 2.72 19.60
CA MET A 22 0.02 2.11 20.93
C MET A 22 0.96 2.80 21.92
N SER A 23 2.06 3.35 21.43
CA SER A 23 3.05 4.06 22.24
C SER A 23 2.81 5.57 22.31
N ASN A 24 1.75 6.06 21.67
CA ASN A 24 1.47 7.50 21.54
C ASN A 24 2.58 8.28 20.86
N ASP A 25 3.32 7.63 19.96
CA ASP A 25 4.34 8.29 19.16
C ASP A 25 3.70 9.09 18.03
N SER A 26 4.29 10.23 17.71
CA SER A 26 3.72 11.15 16.71
C SER A 26 4.30 10.99 15.31
N TYR A 27 5.21 10.05 15.09
CA TYR A 27 5.81 9.87 13.78
C TYR A 27 4.84 9.22 12.79
N ARG A 28 5.09 9.49 11.52
CA ARG A 28 4.35 8.86 10.43
C ARG A 28 5.18 7.78 9.78
N VAL A 29 4.50 6.78 9.23
CA VAL A 29 5.14 5.67 8.52
C VAL A 29 4.79 5.81 7.03
N TYR A 30 5.81 5.73 6.18
CA TYR A 30 5.64 5.83 4.73
C TYR A 30 6.05 4.51 4.10
N THR A 31 5.27 4.04 3.13
CA THR A 31 5.63 2.86 2.35
C THR A 31 5.40 3.14 0.87
N LEU A 32 6.30 2.64 0.04
CA LEU A 32 6.23 2.80 -1.41
C LEU A 32 5.94 1.44 -2.03
N LEU A 33 4.91 1.39 -2.85
CA LEU A 33 4.51 0.17 -3.57
C LEU A 33 4.64 0.39 -5.08
N GLY A 34 5.16 -0.62 -5.77
CA GLY A 34 5.06 -0.66 -7.22
C GLY A 34 3.68 -1.16 -7.63
N ASP A 35 3.23 -0.80 -8.83
CA ASP A 35 1.93 -1.25 -9.31
C ASP A 35 1.88 -2.77 -9.53
N GLY A 36 3.00 -3.39 -9.90
CA GLY A 36 3.07 -4.85 -9.98
C GLY A 36 2.97 -5.51 -8.61
N GLU A 37 3.48 -4.86 -7.59
CA GLU A 37 3.43 -5.36 -6.21
C GLU A 37 2.01 -5.43 -5.67
N ILE A 38 1.13 -4.53 -6.08
CA ILE A 38 -0.25 -4.51 -5.58
C ILE A 38 -1.11 -5.65 -6.15
N GLN A 39 -0.55 -6.51 -6.97
CA GLN A 39 -1.21 -7.77 -7.34
C GLN A 39 -1.09 -8.82 -6.25
N GLU A 40 -0.22 -8.61 -5.26
CA GLU A 40 -0.02 -9.53 -4.15
C GLU A 40 -1.13 -9.42 -3.12
N GLY A 41 -1.69 -10.57 -2.71
CA GLY A 41 -2.79 -10.60 -1.74
C GLY A 41 -2.42 -9.95 -0.41
N GLN A 42 -1.16 -10.06 0.02
CA GLN A 42 -0.70 -9.45 1.26
C GLN A 42 -0.90 -7.94 1.30
N VAL A 43 -0.78 -7.27 0.15
CA VAL A 43 -0.99 -5.83 0.07
C VAL A 43 -2.41 -5.47 0.50
N TRP A 44 -3.40 -6.21 0.00
CA TRP A 44 -4.80 -5.93 0.29
C TRP A 44 -5.19 -6.37 1.70
N GLU A 45 -4.59 -7.44 2.20
CA GLU A 45 -4.77 -7.83 3.59
C GLU A 45 -4.26 -6.75 4.54
N ALA A 46 -3.07 -6.21 4.24
CA ALA A 46 -2.50 -5.12 5.04
C ALA A 46 -3.33 -3.85 4.92
N ALA A 47 -3.82 -3.52 3.72
CA ALA A 47 -4.67 -2.35 3.50
C ALA A 47 -5.98 -2.45 4.29
N MET A 48 -6.59 -3.63 4.31
CA MET A 48 -7.80 -3.86 5.07
C MET A 48 -7.57 -3.64 6.57
N MET A 49 -6.46 -4.14 7.10
CA MET A 49 -6.10 -3.94 8.50
C MET A 49 -5.88 -2.46 8.81
N ALA A 50 -5.17 -1.75 7.93
CA ALA A 50 -4.91 -0.32 8.11
C ALA A 50 -6.21 0.48 8.14
N GLY A 51 -7.13 0.18 7.22
CA GLY A 51 -8.42 0.85 7.18
C GLY A 51 -9.27 0.56 8.40
N HIS A 52 -9.30 -0.70 8.81
CA HIS A 52 -10.05 -1.12 10.00
C HIS A 52 -9.52 -0.43 11.26
N ARG A 53 -8.22 -0.34 11.39
CA ARG A 53 -7.57 0.29 12.55
C ARG A 53 -7.50 1.82 12.43
N LYS A 54 -7.92 2.39 11.30
CA LYS A 54 -7.90 3.84 11.06
C LYS A 54 -6.51 4.43 11.31
N LEU A 55 -5.52 3.83 10.66
CA LEU A 55 -4.11 4.24 10.82
C LEU A 55 -3.83 5.51 10.03
N ASP A 56 -4.16 6.66 10.60
CA ASP A 56 -3.95 7.95 9.96
C ASP A 56 -2.49 8.40 9.96
N ASN A 57 -1.62 7.65 10.61
CA ASN A 57 -0.17 7.86 10.60
C ASN A 57 0.55 7.04 9.53
N LEU A 58 -0.17 6.32 8.69
CA LEU A 58 0.40 5.52 7.60
C LEU A 58 0.13 6.20 6.27
N VAL A 59 1.18 6.41 5.48
CA VAL A 59 1.08 6.95 4.12
C VAL A 59 1.57 5.89 3.15
N VAL A 60 0.70 5.51 2.21
CA VAL A 60 1.02 4.53 1.17
C VAL A 60 1.15 5.26 -0.16
N ILE A 61 2.29 5.13 -0.79
CA ILE A 61 2.58 5.73 -2.09
C ILE A 61 2.65 4.61 -3.12
N VAL A 62 1.86 4.71 -4.18
CA VAL A 62 1.88 3.73 -5.26
C VAL A 62 2.51 4.36 -6.49
N ASP A 63 3.62 3.79 -6.94
CA ASP A 63 4.28 4.19 -8.18
C ASP A 63 3.64 3.43 -9.34
N ASN A 64 2.67 4.06 -9.99
CA ASN A 64 1.87 3.42 -11.03
C ASN A 64 2.49 3.69 -12.40
N ASN A 65 3.46 2.88 -12.79
CA ASN A 65 4.12 3.04 -14.09
C ASN A 65 3.57 2.11 -15.18
N GLY A 66 2.64 1.21 -14.83
CA GLY A 66 1.97 0.34 -15.78
C GLY A 66 2.79 -0.83 -16.28
N LEU A 67 3.98 -1.05 -15.72
CA LEU A 67 4.89 -2.08 -16.19
C LEU A 67 5.18 -3.13 -15.13
N GLN A 68 5.43 -4.34 -15.58
CA GLN A 68 5.92 -5.45 -14.79
C GLN A 68 7.12 -6.06 -15.49
N ILE A 69 7.92 -6.83 -14.75
CA ILE A 69 9.15 -7.42 -15.31
C ILE A 69 8.87 -8.23 -16.58
N ASP A 70 7.78 -8.99 -16.59
CA ASP A 70 7.47 -9.94 -17.66
C ASP A 70 6.34 -9.48 -18.58
N GLY A 71 6.02 -8.18 -18.60
CA GLY A 71 5.02 -7.67 -19.53
C GLY A 71 4.17 -6.55 -18.99
N ASP A 72 3.14 -6.20 -19.75
CA ASP A 72 2.18 -5.18 -19.35
C ASP A 72 1.34 -5.70 -18.19
N ILE A 73 1.21 -4.89 -17.15
CA ILE A 73 0.55 -5.30 -15.92
C ILE A 73 -0.91 -5.69 -16.13
N GLU A 74 -1.62 -5.03 -17.04
CA GLU A 74 -3.02 -5.36 -17.32
C GLU A 74 -3.18 -6.69 -18.04
N GLN A 75 -2.15 -7.13 -18.76
CA GLN A 75 -2.18 -8.43 -19.44
C GLN A 75 -1.92 -9.58 -18.47
N VAL A 76 -1.22 -9.33 -17.37
CA VAL A 76 -0.93 -10.37 -16.39
C VAL A 76 -2.09 -10.51 -15.40
N CYS A 77 -2.41 -9.46 -14.68
CA CYS A 77 -3.52 -9.41 -13.74
C CYS A 77 -3.76 -7.95 -13.39
N SER A 78 -4.86 -7.39 -13.86
CA SER A 78 -5.10 -5.96 -13.68
C SER A 78 -5.35 -5.61 -12.22
N PRO A 79 -4.56 -4.69 -11.64
CA PRO A 79 -4.82 -4.18 -10.29
C PRO A 79 -5.82 -3.02 -10.28
N TYR A 80 -6.24 -2.54 -11.45
CA TYR A 80 -7.08 -1.35 -11.59
C TYR A 80 -8.55 -1.63 -11.27
N PRO A 81 -9.30 -0.66 -10.78
CA PRO A 81 -8.87 0.69 -10.43
C PRO A 81 -8.21 0.72 -9.04
N ILE A 82 -6.99 1.23 -8.99
CA ILE A 82 -6.20 1.25 -7.75
C ILE A 82 -6.79 2.22 -6.72
N ASP A 83 -7.12 3.43 -7.17
CA ASP A 83 -7.64 4.47 -6.29
C ASP A 83 -8.94 4.04 -5.60
N LYS A 84 -9.85 3.44 -6.36
CA LYS A 84 -11.14 3.00 -5.82
C LYS A 84 -10.99 1.88 -4.83
N LYS A 85 -10.01 1.00 -5.03
CA LYS A 85 -9.76 -0.09 -4.10
C LYS A 85 -9.26 0.42 -2.76
N PHE A 86 -8.33 1.37 -2.78
CA PHE A 86 -7.86 1.97 -1.52
C PHE A 86 -8.94 2.79 -0.84
N GLU A 87 -9.77 3.51 -1.59
CA GLU A 87 -10.90 4.22 -1.02
C GLU A 87 -11.87 3.27 -0.31
N ALA A 88 -12.13 2.10 -0.90
CA ALA A 88 -13.00 1.09 -0.31
C ALA A 88 -12.48 0.57 1.03
N PHE A 89 -11.17 0.65 1.27
CA PHE A 89 -10.57 0.29 2.53
C PHE A 89 -10.36 1.49 3.46
N ASN A 90 -11.11 2.57 3.27
CA ASN A 90 -11.09 3.77 4.12
C ASN A 90 -9.82 4.62 4.01
N PHE A 91 -9.08 4.50 2.91
CA PHE A 91 -7.95 5.39 2.67
C PHE A 91 -8.44 6.71 2.08
N HIS A 92 -7.80 7.79 2.49
CA HIS A 92 -7.94 9.07 1.81
C HIS A 92 -6.97 9.07 0.63
N VAL A 93 -7.51 9.07 -0.58
CA VAL A 93 -6.71 8.87 -1.79
C VAL A 93 -6.51 10.18 -2.53
N ILE A 94 -5.25 10.44 -2.91
CA ILE A 94 -4.89 11.58 -3.74
C ILE A 94 -4.21 11.05 -4.99
N ASN A 95 -4.76 11.41 -6.16
CA ASN A 95 -4.15 11.07 -7.43
C ASN A 95 -3.23 12.19 -7.87
N VAL A 96 -2.00 11.83 -8.22
CA VAL A 96 -1.00 12.80 -8.69
C VAL A 96 -0.69 12.48 -10.15
N ALA A 97 -0.94 13.41 -11.03
CA ALA A 97 -0.65 13.26 -12.46
C ALA A 97 0.77 13.73 -12.76
N ASP A 98 1.43 13.05 -13.71
CA ASP A 98 2.76 13.42 -14.20
C ASP A 98 2.69 14.68 -15.07
#